data_9b89a5591c2eb8e9b8ad65b9ec6cb3ef
#
_entry.id   9b89a5591c2eb8e9b8ad65b9ec6cb3ef
#
_cell.length_a   1.000
_cell.length_b   1.000
_cell.length_c   1.000
_cell.angle_alpha   90.00
_cell.angle_beta   90.00
_cell.angle_gamma   90.00
#
_symmetry.space_group_name_H-M   'P 1'
#
loop_
_entity.id
_entity.type
_entity.pdbx_description
1 polymer ?
#
loop_
_entity_poly.entity_id
_entity_poly.type
_entity_poly.pdbx_seq_one_letter_code
_entity_poly.pdbx_strand_id
1 'polypeptide(L)'
;MLVRQSNAQTVSKLKTSSAVPVAHLDTAKIHTWMLPSFHINGKPAKAHTQGLLVHQNGFFVTARRDDINPRRSLLLWLSCNPSSQKENCNESKKTWTKIWDITPTSQPATWSGVLDHPGGFDSDGENLWIPISQSRRNGKTMVRKFSIRSLIDKGDATPTESITINDHIGAIAVSRGTKRLFGANWDTLLAYELSVDGNPMQHYERNSFIRNFPNWSIAVQDWKVHEGFLIASGLDKSSKLLAGRTRSLIQLINFKTRQIIAELRLPRRHESGNFTREGMAVFGEHIWLLPDDLGEENKLYRFTLNELLKVGRESLRVKN
;
A
#
# COMPACT_ATOMS: atom_id res chain seq x y z
N MET A 1 -61.64 -21.18 9.50
CA MET A 1 -61.27 -20.58 8.22
C MET A 1 -60.58 -19.25 8.53
N LEU A 2 -59.24 -19.25 8.68
CA LEU A 2 -58.43 -18.08 9.05
C LEU A 2 -57.62 -17.71 7.82
N VAL A 3 -57.94 -16.56 7.25
CA VAL A 3 -57.22 -15.94 6.11
C VAL A 3 -55.95 -15.28 6.65
N ARG A 4 -54.78 -15.79 6.28
CA ARG A 4 -53.49 -15.11 6.52
C ARG A 4 -53.31 -14.03 5.45
N GLN A 5 -53.29 -12.78 5.87
CA GLN A 5 -52.81 -11.66 5.08
C GLN A 5 -51.30 -11.72 4.98
N SER A 6 -50.76 -11.85 3.78
CA SER A 6 -49.35 -11.74 3.49
C SER A 6 -48.97 -10.28 3.36
N ASN A 7 -48.16 -9.78 4.31
CA ASN A 7 -47.50 -8.49 4.20
C ASN A 7 -46.40 -8.56 3.14
N ALA A 8 -46.67 -8.01 1.96
CA ALA A 8 -45.64 -7.74 0.96
C ALA A 8 -44.80 -6.54 1.40
N GLN A 9 -43.63 -6.80 1.93
CA GLN A 9 -42.66 -5.75 2.18
C GLN A 9 -42.19 -5.19 0.82
N THR A 10 -42.48 -3.93 0.59
CA THR A 10 -42.04 -3.15 -0.54
C THR A 10 -40.52 -2.97 -0.42
N VAL A 11 -39.77 -3.74 -1.20
CA VAL A 11 -38.32 -3.55 -1.34
C VAL A 11 -38.11 -2.21 -2.06
N SER A 12 -37.72 -1.20 -1.29
CA SER A 12 -37.32 0.10 -1.84
C SER A 12 -36.18 -0.10 -2.83
N LYS A 13 -36.38 0.26 -4.09
CA LYS A 13 -35.36 0.30 -5.15
C LYS A 13 -34.18 1.10 -4.62
N LEU A 14 -33.07 0.42 -4.40
CA LEU A 14 -31.76 1.06 -4.17
C LEU A 14 -31.50 2.05 -5.32
N LYS A 15 -31.46 3.32 -4.96
CA LYS A 15 -31.09 4.40 -5.89
C LYS A 15 -29.77 4.05 -6.56
N THR A 16 -29.76 4.16 -7.87
CA THR A 16 -28.59 4.02 -8.75
C THR A 16 -27.35 4.66 -8.14
N SER A 17 -26.29 3.88 -8.01
CA SER A 17 -24.96 4.31 -7.59
C SER A 17 -24.55 5.54 -8.41
N SER A 18 -24.45 6.69 -7.77
CA SER A 18 -23.83 7.85 -8.41
C SER A 18 -22.40 7.46 -8.76
N ALA A 19 -21.98 7.68 -10.01
CA ALA A 19 -20.63 7.38 -10.46
C ALA A 19 -19.61 8.01 -9.51
N VAL A 20 -18.54 7.27 -9.19
CA VAL A 20 -17.45 7.79 -8.36
C VAL A 20 -16.76 8.92 -9.15
N PRO A 21 -16.60 10.11 -8.57
CA PRO A 21 -15.91 11.21 -9.24
C PRO A 21 -14.46 10.82 -9.60
N VAL A 22 -14.04 11.19 -10.81
CA VAL A 22 -12.70 10.90 -11.33
C VAL A 22 -11.89 12.19 -11.36
N ALA A 23 -10.78 12.22 -10.65
CA ALA A 23 -9.77 13.26 -10.77
C ALA A 23 -8.87 12.99 -11.99
N HIS A 24 -8.37 14.04 -12.59
CA HIS A 24 -7.43 13.96 -13.70
C HIS A 24 -6.07 14.51 -13.27
N LEU A 25 -5.02 13.77 -13.55
CA LEU A 25 -3.64 14.19 -13.32
C LEU A 25 -3.07 14.72 -14.63
N ASP A 26 -2.57 15.94 -14.58
CA ASP A 26 -1.69 16.46 -15.62
C ASP A 26 -0.33 15.75 -15.51
N THR A 27 0.00 14.96 -16.52
CA THR A 27 1.24 14.17 -16.53
C THR A 27 2.50 15.03 -16.54
N ALA A 28 2.41 16.29 -17.02
CA ALA A 28 3.51 17.24 -16.94
C ALA A 28 3.87 17.64 -15.50
N LYS A 29 2.99 17.39 -14.54
CA LYS A 29 3.21 17.64 -13.11
C LYS A 29 3.77 16.41 -12.36
N ILE A 30 4.10 15.34 -13.05
CA ILE A 30 4.77 14.18 -12.44
C ILE A 30 6.28 14.45 -12.43
N HIS A 31 6.84 14.58 -11.24
CA HIS A 31 8.27 14.71 -11.03
C HIS A 31 8.91 13.34 -10.86
N THR A 32 10.06 13.16 -11.52
CA THR A 32 10.86 11.93 -11.40
C THR A 32 12.04 12.15 -10.48
N TRP A 33 12.24 11.23 -9.51
CA TRP A 33 13.38 11.21 -8.62
C TRP A 33 14.21 9.97 -8.91
N MET A 34 15.53 10.14 -8.97
CA MET A 34 16.45 9.01 -9.13
C MET A 34 16.84 8.48 -7.76
N LEU A 35 16.68 7.17 -7.57
CA LEU A 35 17.18 6.43 -6.42
C LEU A 35 18.56 5.83 -6.75
N PRO A 36 19.36 5.48 -5.73
CA PRO A 36 20.64 4.79 -5.94
C PRO A 36 20.45 3.45 -6.65
N SER A 37 21.43 3.04 -7.44
CA SER A 37 21.53 1.67 -7.92
C SER A 37 21.54 0.69 -6.75
N PHE A 38 20.96 -0.49 -6.95
CA PHE A 38 20.89 -1.49 -5.89
C PHE A 38 22.10 -2.44 -5.95
N HIS A 39 22.88 -2.44 -4.88
CA HIS A 39 24.07 -3.27 -4.73
C HIS A 39 24.05 -3.99 -3.38
N ILE A 40 24.52 -5.23 -3.36
CA ILE A 40 24.78 -6.01 -2.16
C ILE A 40 26.26 -6.41 -2.17
N ASN A 41 26.99 -6.08 -1.08
CA ASN A 41 28.43 -6.33 -0.97
C ASN A 41 29.24 -5.80 -2.18
N GLY A 42 28.87 -4.61 -2.67
CA GLY A 42 29.51 -3.95 -3.81
C GLY A 42 29.19 -4.54 -5.19
N LYS A 43 28.35 -5.55 -5.28
CA LYS A 43 27.94 -6.18 -6.56
C LYS A 43 26.54 -5.74 -6.95
N PRO A 44 26.25 -5.47 -8.23
CA PRO A 44 24.90 -5.23 -8.70
C PRO A 44 23.95 -6.35 -8.29
N ALA A 45 22.79 -5.99 -7.82
CA ALA A 45 21.76 -6.91 -7.38
C ALA A 45 20.38 -6.45 -7.87
N LYS A 46 19.39 -7.33 -7.79
CA LYS A 46 17.99 -7.02 -8.11
C LYS A 46 17.09 -7.38 -6.93
N ALA A 47 16.07 -6.59 -6.70
CA ALA A 47 15.06 -6.89 -5.73
C ALA A 47 13.69 -6.39 -6.21
N HIS A 48 12.67 -7.24 -6.03
CA HIS A 48 11.29 -6.90 -6.35
C HIS A 48 10.74 -5.98 -5.26
N THR A 49 10.44 -4.73 -5.59
CA THR A 49 9.88 -3.75 -4.65
C THR A 49 8.46 -4.13 -4.26
N GLN A 50 8.04 -3.70 -3.05
CA GLN A 50 6.72 -4.01 -2.54
C GLN A 50 6.05 -2.81 -1.88
N GLY A 51 6.75 -2.06 -1.05
CA GLY A 51 6.21 -0.95 -0.29
C GLY A 51 7.15 0.23 -0.24
N LEU A 52 6.56 1.41 0.01
CA LEU A 52 7.26 2.68 0.13
C LEU A 52 6.71 3.46 1.31
N LEU A 53 7.60 4.08 2.09
CA LEU A 53 7.25 5.09 3.07
C LEU A 53 8.22 6.27 2.96
N VAL A 54 7.67 7.49 2.92
CA VAL A 54 8.45 8.72 3.01
C VAL A 54 8.48 9.19 4.45
N HIS A 55 9.68 9.37 4.99
CA HIS A 55 9.96 9.95 6.28
C HIS A 55 10.63 11.32 6.10
N GLN A 56 10.55 12.22 7.10
CA GLN A 56 11.16 13.56 7.01
C GLN A 56 12.65 13.56 6.60
N ASN A 57 13.37 12.49 6.92
CA ASN A 57 14.81 12.35 6.68
C ASN A 57 15.14 11.35 5.55
N GLY A 58 14.16 10.86 4.78
CA GLY A 58 14.44 9.92 3.70
C GLY A 58 13.30 8.98 3.31
N PHE A 59 13.68 7.87 2.72
CA PHE A 59 12.76 6.86 2.22
C PHE A 59 13.04 5.48 2.81
N PHE A 60 11.99 4.82 3.25
CA PHE A 60 12.01 3.38 3.52
C PHE A 60 11.37 2.65 2.34
N VAL A 61 11.99 1.55 1.94
CA VAL A 61 11.49 0.67 0.86
C VAL A 61 11.51 -0.76 1.35
N THR A 62 10.42 -1.50 1.18
CA THR A 62 10.45 -2.97 1.30
C THR A 62 10.66 -3.61 -0.06
N ALA A 63 11.45 -4.67 -0.09
CA ALA A 63 11.71 -5.41 -1.31
C ALA A 63 11.99 -6.89 -1.02
N ARG A 64 11.73 -7.75 -2.01
CA ARG A 64 12.06 -9.17 -1.96
C ARG A 64 13.24 -9.46 -2.87
N ARG A 65 14.25 -10.12 -2.33
CA ARG A 65 15.38 -10.65 -3.12
C ARG A 65 14.98 -11.96 -3.78
N ASP A 66 14.81 -11.93 -5.11
CA ASP A 66 14.47 -13.10 -5.92
C ASP A 66 15.70 -13.77 -6.56
N ASP A 67 16.86 -13.07 -6.52
CA ASP A 67 18.13 -13.51 -7.10
C ASP A 67 18.93 -14.49 -6.22
N ILE A 68 18.40 -14.84 -5.06
CA ILE A 68 18.98 -15.83 -4.12
C ILE A 68 17.97 -16.87 -3.68
N ASN A 69 18.47 -18.02 -3.19
CA ASN A 69 17.66 -19.09 -2.63
C ASN A 69 18.23 -19.51 -1.26
N PRO A 70 17.43 -19.47 -0.16
CA PRO A 70 16.06 -18.99 -0.10
C PRO A 70 15.97 -17.48 -0.32
N ARG A 71 14.83 -17.02 -0.87
CA ARG A 71 14.51 -15.61 -1.00
C ARG A 71 14.50 -14.89 0.34
N ARG A 72 14.70 -13.58 0.31
CA ARG A 72 14.79 -12.75 1.51
C ARG A 72 13.90 -11.50 1.42
N SER A 73 13.31 -11.14 2.54
CA SER A 73 12.61 -9.88 2.74
C SER A 73 13.61 -8.82 3.18
N LEU A 74 13.65 -7.71 2.47
CA LEU A 74 14.55 -6.60 2.77
C LEU A 74 13.77 -5.36 3.20
N LEU A 75 14.37 -4.58 4.09
CA LEU A 75 14.04 -3.19 4.37
C LEU A 75 15.25 -2.34 4.00
N LEU A 76 15.03 -1.33 3.17
CA LEU A 76 16.07 -0.41 2.72
C LEU A 76 15.78 0.99 3.27
N TRP A 77 16.83 1.73 3.62
CA TRP A 77 16.78 3.12 4.03
C TRP A 77 17.68 3.97 3.16
N LEU A 78 17.11 5.05 2.61
CA LEU A 78 17.85 6.09 1.92
C LEU A 78 17.68 7.39 2.67
N SER A 79 18.77 7.88 3.28
CA SER A 79 18.77 9.18 3.95
C SER A 79 18.84 10.29 2.92
N CYS A 80 17.82 11.11 2.89
CA CYS A 80 17.77 12.34 2.07
C CYS A 80 16.62 13.24 2.55
N ASN A 81 16.54 14.47 2.04
CA ASN A 81 15.45 15.38 2.35
C ASN A 81 14.35 15.33 1.28
N PRO A 82 13.20 14.66 1.51
CA PRO A 82 12.12 14.57 0.54
C PRO A 82 11.44 15.91 0.23
N SER A 83 11.57 16.89 1.12
CA SER A 83 11.02 18.24 0.94
C SER A 83 11.91 19.12 0.04
N SER A 84 13.11 18.67 -0.30
CA SER A 84 14.00 19.40 -1.21
C SER A 84 13.37 19.49 -2.61
N GLN A 85 13.50 20.65 -3.23
CA GLN A 85 13.12 20.79 -4.65
C GLN A 85 14.13 20.13 -5.60
N LYS A 86 15.31 19.76 -5.09
CA LYS A 86 16.31 19.04 -5.88
C LYS A 86 15.84 17.60 -6.08
N GLU A 87 15.70 17.21 -7.32
CA GLU A 87 15.17 15.90 -7.76
C GLU A 87 16.09 14.70 -7.46
N ASN A 88 17.19 14.93 -6.73
CA ASN A 88 18.17 13.91 -6.40
C ASN A 88 18.43 13.86 -4.89
N CYS A 89 18.34 12.69 -4.31
CA CYS A 89 18.81 12.41 -2.97
C CYS A 89 20.35 12.44 -2.95
N ASN A 90 20.91 13.64 -2.96
CA ASN A 90 22.35 13.89 -2.83
C ASN A 90 23.21 13.29 -3.97
N GLU A 91 23.70 14.13 -4.85
CA GLU A 91 24.59 13.76 -5.97
C GLU A 91 25.86 13.01 -5.52
N SER A 92 26.21 13.10 -4.23
CA SER A 92 27.42 12.47 -3.66
C SER A 92 27.21 11.06 -3.11
N LYS A 93 25.98 10.61 -2.85
CA LYS A 93 25.72 9.26 -2.31
C LYS A 93 24.91 8.41 -3.27
N LYS A 94 25.61 7.72 -4.16
CA LYS A 94 25.01 6.74 -5.09
C LYS A 94 24.67 5.40 -4.44
N THR A 95 24.48 5.35 -3.12
CA THR A 95 24.25 4.08 -2.40
C THR A 95 23.14 4.21 -1.37
N TRP A 96 22.43 3.11 -1.13
CA TRP A 96 21.51 3.00 -0.02
C TRP A 96 22.25 3.20 1.31
N THR A 97 21.65 3.97 2.22
CA THR A 97 22.28 4.27 3.52
C THR A 97 22.34 3.02 4.39
N LYS A 98 21.29 2.21 4.38
CA LYS A 98 21.22 0.93 5.09
C LYS A 98 20.33 -0.06 4.35
N ILE A 99 20.67 -1.34 4.47
CA ILE A 99 19.90 -2.47 3.96
C ILE A 99 19.87 -3.52 5.06
N TRP A 100 18.69 -3.93 5.46
CA TRP A 100 18.48 -4.98 6.47
C TRP A 100 17.76 -6.17 5.87
N ASP A 101 18.18 -7.38 6.24
CA ASP A 101 17.38 -8.59 6.06
C ASP A 101 16.37 -8.65 7.21
N ILE A 102 15.10 -8.48 6.88
CA ILE A 102 13.98 -8.54 7.83
C ILE A 102 13.20 -9.85 7.73
N THR A 103 13.72 -10.85 7.02
CA THR A 103 13.10 -12.17 6.92
C THR A 103 12.91 -12.76 8.32
N PRO A 104 11.71 -13.20 8.71
CA PRO A 104 11.51 -13.83 10.00
C PRO A 104 12.35 -15.11 10.14
N THR A 105 13.13 -15.19 11.20
CA THR A 105 13.95 -16.36 11.53
C THR A 105 13.17 -17.40 12.34
N SER A 106 12.04 -17.00 12.91
CA SER A 106 11.12 -17.87 13.65
C SER A 106 9.69 -17.61 13.20
N GLN A 107 8.90 -18.67 13.16
CA GLN A 107 7.46 -18.63 12.84
C GLN A 107 6.74 -19.70 13.65
N PRO A 108 5.39 -19.64 13.81
CA PRO A 108 4.64 -20.68 14.48
C PRO A 108 4.97 -22.08 13.93
N ALA A 109 5.15 -23.07 14.79
CA ALA A 109 5.54 -24.43 14.40
C ALA A 109 4.55 -25.10 13.43
N THR A 110 3.29 -24.64 13.42
CA THR A 110 2.24 -25.12 12.51
C THR A 110 2.34 -24.53 11.10
N TRP A 111 3.25 -23.58 10.87
CA TRP A 111 3.43 -22.95 9.57
C TRP A 111 4.59 -23.61 8.82
N SER A 112 4.34 -23.95 7.56
CA SER A 112 5.35 -24.43 6.62
C SER A 112 5.66 -23.38 5.56
N GLY A 113 6.90 -23.32 5.10
CA GLY A 113 7.36 -22.41 4.06
C GLY A 113 7.96 -21.12 4.62
N VAL A 114 8.56 -20.33 3.74
CA VAL A 114 9.31 -19.12 4.09
C VAL A 114 8.41 -17.89 4.02
N LEU A 115 8.58 -16.98 4.97
CA LEU A 115 8.01 -15.64 4.97
C LEU A 115 9.00 -14.72 4.25
N ASP A 116 8.91 -14.65 2.94
CA ASP A 116 9.88 -13.98 2.06
C ASP A 116 9.28 -12.82 1.24
N HIS A 117 7.99 -12.53 1.41
CA HIS A 117 7.26 -11.54 0.63
C HIS A 117 6.83 -10.37 1.53
N PRO A 118 7.66 -9.32 1.68
CA PRO A 118 7.23 -8.13 2.38
C PRO A 118 6.20 -7.40 1.52
N GLY A 119 5.19 -6.81 2.13
CA GLY A 119 4.14 -6.07 1.42
C GLY A 119 4.27 -4.56 1.51
N GLY A 120 3.25 -3.85 1.02
CA GLY A 120 3.01 -2.45 1.29
C GLY A 120 2.86 -2.21 2.79
N PHE A 121 3.47 -1.17 3.33
CA PHE A 121 3.58 -0.93 4.76
C PHE A 121 3.34 0.53 5.14
N ASP A 122 3.07 0.78 6.40
CA ASP A 122 2.79 2.12 6.91
C ASP A 122 3.43 2.36 8.28
N SER A 123 3.29 3.58 8.82
CA SER A 123 3.87 4.01 10.07
C SER A 123 2.87 4.72 10.97
N ASP A 124 2.96 4.44 12.28
CA ASP A 124 2.28 5.23 13.32
C ASP A 124 3.02 6.54 13.67
N GLY A 125 4.16 6.80 13.04
CA GLY A 125 5.04 7.94 13.26
C GLY A 125 6.30 7.58 14.05
N GLU A 126 6.25 6.57 14.90
CA GLU A 126 7.38 6.06 15.70
C GLU A 126 7.87 4.69 15.21
N ASN A 127 6.96 3.90 14.66
CA ASN A 127 7.22 2.55 14.22
C ASN A 127 6.76 2.30 12.79
N LEU A 128 7.46 1.41 12.10
CA LEU A 128 7.02 0.80 10.84
C LEU A 128 6.23 -0.48 11.15
N TRP A 129 5.12 -0.68 10.46
CA TRP A 129 4.34 -1.91 10.50
C TRP A 129 4.44 -2.59 9.14
N ILE A 130 5.21 -3.68 9.07
CA ILE A 130 5.57 -4.34 7.81
C ILE A 130 4.96 -5.75 7.78
N PRO A 131 4.03 -6.05 6.85
CA PRO A 131 3.55 -7.40 6.64
C PRO A 131 4.62 -8.18 5.86
N ILE A 132 4.98 -9.36 6.33
CA ILE A 132 5.88 -10.29 5.65
C ILE A 132 5.13 -11.60 5.47
N SER A 133 4.81 -11.92 4.23
CA SER A 133 3.93 -13.01 3.85
C SER A 133 4.67 -14.16 3.18
N GLN A 134 4.05 -15.32 3.14
CA GLN A 134 4.47 -16.39 2.23
C GLN A 134 4.09 -16.03 0.80
N SER A 135 4.93 -16.31 -0.19
CA SER A 135 4.68 -16.01 -1.61
C SER A 135 3.61 -16.92 -2.24
N ARG A 136 2.42 -16.98 -1.64
CA ARG A 136 1.26 -17.71 -2.17
C ARG A 136 -0.05 -17.09 -1.69
N ARG A 137 -1.13 -17.19 -2.46
CA ARG A 137 -2.42 -16.54 -2.16
C ARG A 137 -2.99 -16.90 -0.79
N ASN A 138 -2.97 -18.16 -0.43
CA ASN A 138 -3.44 -18.65 0.89
C ASN A 138 -2.27 -18.78 1.86
N GLY A 139 -1.30 -17.87 1.74
CA GLY A 139 -0.11 -17.83 2.59
C GLY A 139 -0.44 -17.36 3.99
N LYS A 140 0.58 -17.37 4.83
CA LYS A 140 0.53 -16.82 6.18
C LYS A 140 1.30 -15.51 6.19
N THR A 141 0.97 -14.62 7.10
CA THR A 141 1.65 -13.33 7.27
C THR A 141 2.07 -13.15 8.72
N MET A 142 3.27 -12.63 8.89
CA MET A 142 3.73 -12.04 10.13
C MET A 142 3.87 -10.52 9.92
N VAL A 143 3.03 -9.75 10.60
CA VAL A 143 3.18 -8.29 10.63
C VAL A 143 4.18 -7.96 11.71
N ARG A 144 5.30 -7.32 11.33
CA ARG A 144 6.39 -6.96 12.25
C ARG A 144 6.44 -5.47 12.47
N LYS A 145 6.61 -5.09 13.73
CA LYS A 145 6.77 -3.69 14.18
C LYS A 145 8.23 -3.38 14.40
N PHE A 146 8.73 -2.32 13.78
CA PHE A 146 10.11 -1.87 13.92
C PHE A 146 10.16 -0.42 14.40
N SER A 147 10.97 -0.12 15.39
CA SER A 147 11.20 1.27 15.81
C SER A 147 12.00 2.03 14.76
N ILE A 148 11.42 3.13 14.23
CA ILE A 148 12.10 4.01 13.26
C ILE A 148 13.39 4.55 13.85
N ARG A 149 13.37 4.95 15.13
CA ARG A 149 14.55 5.43 15.82
C ARG A 149 15.66 4.37 15.92
N SER A 150 15.32 3.12 16.25
CA SER A 150 16.32 2.03 16.30
C SER A 150 16.91 1.74 14.93
N LEU A 151 16.09 1.75 13.88
CA LEU A 151 16.54 1.58 12.50
C LEU A 151 17.52 2.69 12.09
N ILE A 152 17.15 3.96 12.27
CA ILE A 152 17.95 5.08 11.77
C ILE A 152 19.20 5.30 12.62
N ASP A 153 19.06 5.41 13.94
CA ASP A 153 20.14 5.82 14.82
C ASP A 153 21.09 4.67 15.13
N LYS A 154 20.55 3.48 15.44
CA LYS A 154 21.35 2.32 15.87
C LYS A 154 21.65 1.34 14.75
N GLY A 155 20.93 1.40 13.64
CA GLY A 155 21.01 0.39 12.57
C GLY A 155 20.42 -0.97 12.96
N ASP A 156 19.58 -0.99 14.01
CA ASP A 156 18.98 -2.20 14.55
C ASP A 156 17.58 -2.42 13.96
N ALA A 157 17.42 -3.54 13.23
CA ALA A 157 16.16 -4.01 12.65
C ALA A 157 15.55 -5.16 13.44
N THR A 158 15.78 -5.21 14.75
CA THR A 158 15.09 -6.16 15.62
C THR A 158 13.63 -5.69 15.79
N PRO A 159 12.65 -6.54 15.47
CA PRO A 159 11.25 -6.17 15.65
C PRO A 159 10.90 -6.12 17.13
N THR A 160 10.13 -5.11 17.51
CA THR A 160 9.64 -4.96 18.90
C THR A 160 8.39 -5.78 19.16
N GLU A 161 7.66 -6.15 18.09
CA GLU A 161 6.40 -6.89 18.17
C GLU A 161 6.12 -7.64 16.86
N SER A 162 5.33 -8.70 16.93
CA SER A 162 4.89 -9.47 15.77
C SER A 162 3.46 -9.97 15.92
N ILE A 163 2.63 -9.77 14.90
CA ILE A 163 1.25 -10.25 14.81
C ILE A 163 1.17 -11.31 13.71
N THR A 164 0.54 -12.46 13.98
CA THR A 164 0.37 -13.53 12.98
C THR A 164 -1.04 -13.53 12.39
N ILE A 165 -1.13 -13.65 11.08
CA ILE A 165 -2.40 -13.68 10.35
C ILE A 165 -2.41 -14.90 9.42
N ASN A 166 -3.52 -15.66 9.46
CA ASN A 166 -3.69 -16.87 8.66
C ASN A 166 -4.14 -16.56 7.22
N ASP A 167 -3.58 -15.51 6.62
CA ASP A 167 -3.80 -15.12 5.23
C ASP A 167 -2.59 -14.34 4.71
N HIS A 168 -2.47 -14.19 3.38
CA HIS A 168 -1.45 -13.37 2.74
C HIS A 168 -1.87 -11.91 2.75
N ILE A 169 -1.29 -11.10 3.60
CA ILE A 169 -1.50 -9.65 3.64
C ILE A 169 -0.51 -8.97 2.71
N GLY A 170 -1.03 -8.35 1.64
CA GLY A 170 -0.22 -7.66 0.64
C GLY A 170 0.05 -6.20 0.97
N ALA A 171 -0.81 -5.56 1.76
CA ALA A 171 -0.65 -4.16 2.16
C ALA A 171 -1.22 -3.88 3.54
N ILE A 172 -0.58 -2.98 4.29
CA ILE A 172 -1.06 -2.49 5.61
C ILE A 172 -1.06 -0.96 5.61
N ALA A 173 -2.10 -0.37 6.22
CA ALA A 173 -2.19 1.02 6.58
C ALA A 173 -2.41 1.18 8.09
N VAL A 174 -1.89 2.27 8.66
CA VAL A 174 -1.98 2.56 10.10
C VAL A 174 -2.86 3.78 10.34
N SER A 175 -3.92 3.61 11.13
CA SER A 175 -4.72 4.73 11.62
C SER A 175 -4.19 5.19 12.98
N ARG A 176 -3.39 6.23 12.99
CA ARG A 176 -2.77 6.79 14.21
C ARG A 176 -3.79 7.18 15.26
N GLY A 177 -4.91 7.79 14.84
CA GLY A 177 -5.95 8.27 15.77
C GLY A 177 -6.76 7.17 16.45
N THR A 178 -6.85 5.97 15.85
CA THR A 178 -7.65 4.85 16.38
C THR A 178 -6.80 3.69 16.87
N LYS A 179 -5.48 3.77 16.75
CA LYS A 179 -4.55 2.66 17.05
C LYS A 179 -4.94 1.36 16.36
N ARG A 180 -5.35 1.45 15.09
CA ARG A 180 -5.78 0.29 14.28
C ARG A 180 -4.91 0.16 13.04
N LEU A 181 -4.74 -1.10 12.63
CA LEU A 181 -4.12 -1.46 11.37
C LEU A 181 -5.22 -1.91 10.40
N PHE A 182 -5.07 -1.59 9.14
CA PHE A 182 -5.93 -2.06 8.07
C PHE A 182 -5.09 -2.84 7.08
N GLY A 183 -5.48 -4.06 6.78
CA GLY A 183 -4.77 -4.93 5.86
C GLY A 183 -5.63 -5.29 4.64
N ALA A 184 -5.02 -5.38 3.47
CA ALA A 184 -5.60 -5.96 2.28
C ALA A 184 -4.86 -7.25 1.94
N ASN A 185 -5.61 -8.34 1.71
CA ASN A 185 -4.98 -9.57 1.27
C ASN A 185 -4.66 -9.54 -0.23
N TRP A 186 -3.97 -10.57 -0.71
CA TRP A 186 -3.65 -10.73 -2.13
C TRP A 186 -4.90 -10.60 -3.01
N ASP A 187 -4.81 -9.76 -4.03
CA ASP A 187 -5.92 -9.39 -4.92
C ASP A 187 -7.08 -8.64 -4.23
N THR A 188 -6.93 -8.27 -2.96
CA THR A 188 -7.92 -7.53 -2.19
C THR A 188 -9.30 -8.22 -2.16
N LEU A 189 -9.29 -9.53 -1.98
CA LEU A 189 -10.53 -10.29 -1.79
C LEU A 189 -11.10 -10.09 -0.38
N LEU A 190 -10.19 -9.95 0.60
CA LEU A 190 -10.52 -9.65 1.99
C LEU A 190 -9.80 -8.39 2.46
N ALA A 191 -10.44 -7.63 3.32
CA ALA A 191 -9.85 -6.54 4.07
C ALA A 191 -9.92 -6.84 5.57
N TYR A 192 -8.85 -6.51 6.27
CA TYR A 192 -8.67 -6.77 7.70
C TYR A 192 -8.63 -5.48 8.48
N GLU A 193 -9.22 -5.50 9.64
CA GLU A 193 -9.05 -4.47 10.65
C GLU A 193 -8.36 -5.11 11.86
N LEU A 194 -7.16 -4.67 12.21
CA LEU A 194 -6.29 -5.25 13.23
C LEU A 194 -6.03 -4.21 14.33
N SER A 195 -6.08 -4.62 15.63
CA SER A 195 -5.59 -3.77 16.73
C SER A 195 -4.06 -3.73 16.73
N VAL A 196 -3.47 -2.65 17.10
CA VAL A 196 -2.01 -2.60 17.32
C VAL A 196 -1.53 -3.53 18.44
N ASP A 197 -2.44 -3.99 19.28
CA ASP A 197 -2.14 -4.92 20.39
C ASP A 197 -2.20 -6.41 19.95
N GLY A 198 -2.38 -6.67 18.64
CA GLY A 198 -2.41 -8.03 18.10
C GLY A 198 -3.70 -8.81 18.36
N ASN A 199 -4.70 -8.20 18.96
CA ASN A 199 -5.98 -8.85 19.20
C ASN A 199 -6.70 -9.16 17.88
N PRO A 200 -7.29 -10.36 17.76
CA PRO A 200 -7.97 -10.78 16.55
C PRO A 200 -9.13 -9.86 16.23
N MET A 201 -9.28 -9.61 14.98
CA MET A 201 -10.04 -8.52 14.47
C MET A 201 -11.00 -8.99 13.45
N GLN A 202 -11.70 -8.02 12.95
CA GLN A 202 -12.71 -8.22 11.95
C GLN A 202 -12.05 -8.33 10.58
N HIS A 203 -12.49 -9.28 9.78
CA HIS A 203 -12.24 -9.29 8.35
C HIS A 203 -13.54 -9.01 7.59
N TYR A 204 -13.39 -8.44 6.43
CA TYR A 204 -14.49 -8.04 5.56
C TYR A 204 -14.26 -8.62 4.17
N GLU A 205 -15.29 -9.24 3.62
CA GLU A 205 -15.34 -9.49 2.19
C GLU A 205 -15.22 -8.16 1.43
N ARG A 206 -14.63 -8.19 0.25
CA ARG A 206 -14.42 -7.01 -0.60
C ARG A 206 -15.67 -6.13 -0.67
N ASN A 207 -16.81 -6.71 -0.96
CA ASN A 207 -18.08 -6.00 -1.17
C ASN A 207 -18.67 -5.42 0.13
N SER A 208 -18.29 -5.92 1.28
CA SER A 208 -18.72 -5.40 2.58
C SER A 208 -17.77 -4.35 3.14
N PHE A 209 -16.51 -4.37 2.73
CA PHE A 209 -15.55 -3.33 3.12
C PHE A 209 -15.84 -2.01 2.42
N ILE A 210 -16.04 -2.01 1.10
CA ILE A 210 -16.42 -0.83 0.33
C ILE A 210 -17.93 -0.84 0.12
N ARG A 211 -18.62 0.12 0.71
CA ARG A 211 -20.09 0.14 0.78
C ARG A 211 -20.82 0.70 -0.44
N ASN A 212 -20.19 1.56 -1.22
CA ASN A 212 -20.81 2.23 -2.37
C ASN A 212 -20.37 1.68 -3.74
N PHE A 213 -19.54 0.65 -3.75
CA PHE A 213 -19.02 0.09 -5.00
C PHE A 213 -19.01 -1.45 -4.95
N PRO A 214 -20.16 -2.10 -5.26
CA PRO A 214 -20.31 -3.55 -5.12
C PRO A 214 -19.35 -4.36 -5.98
N ASN A 215 -18.85 -3.77 -7.07
CA ASN A 215 -17.87 -4.40 -7.97
C ASN A 215 -16.46 -3.86 -7.77
N TRP A 216 -16.11 -3.48 -6.54
CA TRP A 216 -14.78 -3.01 -6.23
C TRP A 216 -13.73 -4.07 -6.58
N SER A 217 -12.83 -3.76 -7.52
CA SER A 217 -11.96 -4.74 -8.16
C SER A 217 -10.49 -4.31 -8.21
N ILE A 218 -10.12 -3.29 -7.43
CA ILE A 218 -8.72 -2.90 -7.34
C ILE A 218 -7.91 -4.01 -6.65
N ALA A 219 -6.80 -4.41 -7.28
CA ALA A 219 -5.75 -5.16 -6.62
C ALA A 219 -4.83 -4.17 -5.91
N VAL A 220 -5.08 -3.96 -4.63
CA VAL A 220 -4.29 -3.03 -3.82
C VAL A 220 -2.86 -3.54 -3.71
N GLN A 221 -1.91 -2.64 -3.97
CA GLN A 221 -0.48 -2.86 -3.80
C GLN A 221 0.04 -2.16 -2.55
N ASP A 222 -0.47 -0.97 -2.26
CA ASP A 222 -0.12 -0.24 -1.05
C ASP A 222 -1.31 0.58 -0.52
N TRP A 223 -1.38 0.74 0.79
CA TRP A 223 -2.39 1.53 1.50
C TRP A 223 -1.77 2.53 2.45
N LYS A 224 -2.37 3.73 2.54
CA LYS A 224 -1.98 4.75 3.51
C LYS A 224 -3.20 5.42 4.13
N VAL A 225 -3.13 5.76 5.41
CA VAL A 225 -4.13 6.62 6.05
C VAL A 225 -3.59 8.05 6.08
N HIS A 226 -4.37 8.99 5.51
CA HIS A 226 -4.02 10.40 5.46
C HIS A 226 -5.27 11.26 5.62
N GLU A 227 -5.26 12.23 6.56
CA GLU A 227 -6.35 13.20 6.80
C GLU A 227 -7.75 12.57 6.91
N GLY A 228 -7.87 11.41 7.55
CA GLY A 228 -9.17 10.72 7.70
C GLY A 228 -9.64 9.94 6.47
N PHE A 229 -8.79 9.83 5.47
CA PHE A 229 -9.01 9.00 4.28
C PHE A 229 -8.07 7.81 4.25
N LEU A 230 -8.56 6.70 3.72
CA LEU A 230 -7.73 5.60 3.28
C LEU A 230 -7.43 5.80 1.80
N ILE A 231 -6.15 5.92 1.46
CA ILE A 231 -5.68 6.04 0.08
C ILE A 231 -5.19 4.68 -0.36
N ALA A 232 -5.80 4.13 -1.40
CA ALA A 232 -5.46 2.83 -1.96
C ALA A 232 -4.80 3.01 -3.32
N SER A 233 -3.58 2.52 -3.50
CA SER A 233 -2.94 2.39 -4.81
C SER A 233 -2.99 0.94 -5.28
N GLY A 234 -3.21 0.74 -6.57
CA GLY A 234 -3.26 -0.60 -7.12
C GLY A 234 -3.61 -0.66 -8.59
N LEU A 235 -3.92 -1.86 -9.04
CA LEU A 235 -4.26 -2.15 -10.42
C LEU A 235 -5.77 -2.35 -10.57
N ASP A 236 -6.39 -1.60 -11.46
CA ASP A 236 -7.77 -1.82 -11.84
C ASP A 236 -7.89 -3.09 -12.67
N LYS A 237 -8.57 -4.08 -12.09
CA LYS A 237 -8.86 -5.38 -12.73
C LYS A 237 -10.28 -5.45 -13.34
N SER A 238 -11.10 -4.40 -13.21
CA SER A 238 -12.48 -4.38 -13.69
C SER A 238 -12.58 -4.32 -15.22
N SER A 239 -11.57 -3.81 -15.88
CA SER A 239 -11.57 -3.61 -17.32
C SER A 239 -11.32 -4.93 -18.09
N LYS A 240 -12.30 -5.81 -18.15
CA LYS A 240 -12.34 -6.95 -19.09
C LYS A 240 -12.19 -6.49 -20.56
N LEU A 241 -12.38 -5.21 -20.82
CA LEU A 241 -12.46 -4.59 -22.16
C LEU A 241 -11.11 -4.37 -22.85
N LEU A 242 -9.97 -4.50 -22.15
CA LEU A 242 -8.68 -4.11 -22.72
C LEU A 242 -7.67 -5.26 -22.71
N ALA A 243 -8.01 -6.40 -23.33
CA ALA A 243 -7.02 -7.43 -23.72
C ALA A 243 -5.85 -7.61 -22.70
N GLY A 244 -6.18 -7.92 -21.45
CA GLY A 244 -5.17 -8.19 -20.41
C GLY A 244 -4.42 -6.96 -19.87
N ARG A 245 -4.85 -5.73 -20.18
CA ARG A 245 -4.18 -4.50 -19.76
C ARG A 245 -4.82 -3.96 -18.50
N THR A 246 -4.13 -4.06 -17.36
CA THR A 246 -4.47 -3.36 -16.11
C THR A 246 -4.17 -1.87 -16.23
N ARG A 247 -4.87 -1.03 -15.44
CA ARG A 247 -4.63 0.41 -15.34
C ARG A 247 -4.18 0.78 -13.94
N SER A 248 -3.34 1.79 -13.84
CA SER A 248 -2.96 2.40 -12.59
C SER A 248 -4.14 3.15 -11.98
N LEU A 249 -4.46 2.86 -10.73
CA LEU A 249 -5.59 3.42 -10.03
C LEU A 249 -5.18 3.82 -8.60
N ILE A 250 -5.58 5.03 -8.20
CA ILE A 250 -5.53 5.48 -6.81
C ILE A 250 -6.95 5.84 -6.40
N GLN A 251 -7.40 5.35 -5.26
CA GLN A 251 -8.73 5.61 -4.73
C GLN A 251 -8.63 6.33 -3.39
N LEU A 252 -9.46 7.35 -3.22
CA LEU A 252 -9.68 8.04 -1.96
C LEU A 252 -10.95 7.46 -1.32
N ILE A 253 -10.78 6.82 -0.18
CA ILE A 253 -11.84 6.12 0.54
C ILE A 253 -12.08 6.88 1.84
N ASN A 254 -13.33 7.31 2.08
CA ASN A 254 -13.69 7.85 3.37
C ASN A 254 -13.61 6.75 4.42
N PHE A 255 -12.74 6.93 5.39
CA PHE A 255 -12.41 5.92 6.39
C PHE A 255 -13.59 5.54 7.29
N LYS A 256 -14.43 6.52 7.66
CA LYS A 256 -15.59 6.33 8.54
C LYS A 256 -16.74 5.63 7.81
N THR A 257 -17.06 6.06 6.59
CA THR A 257 -18.19 5.54 5.83
C THR A 257 -17.85 4.36 4.95
N ARG A 258 -16.54 4.10 4.71
CA ARG A 258 -16.01 3.10 3.78
C ARG A 258 -16.56 3.26 2.36
N GLN A 259 -16.68 4.50 1.93
CA GLN A 259 -17.12 4.84 0.58
C GLN A 259 -15.96 5.40 -0.23
N ILE A 260 -15.81 4.95 -1.47
CA ILE A 260 -14.94 5.60 -2.42
C ILE A 260 -15.56 6.93 -2.77
N ILE A 261 -14.83 8.01 -2.56
CA ILE A 261 -15.29 9.39 -2.78
C ILE A 261 -14.60 10.05 -3.97
N ALA A 262 -13.46 9.55 -4.40
CA ALA A 262 -12.76 9.96 -5.62
C ALA A 262 -11.83 8.86 -6.13
N GLU A 263 -11.57 8.89 -7.43
CA GLU A 263 -10.58 8.06 -8.11
C GLU A 263 -9.61 8.93 -8.90
N LEU A 264 -8.35 8.52 -8.97
CA LEU A 264 -7.36 9.06 -9.87
C LEU A 264 -6.85 7.92 -10.76
N ARG A 265 -7.12 8.05 -12.05
CA ARG A 265 -6.66 7.11 -13.08
C ARG A 265 -5.40 7.65 -13.72
N LEU A 266 -4.29 6.96 -13.52
CA LEU A 266 -3.02 7.34 -14.10
C LEU A 266 -2.86 6.76 -15.50
N PRO A 267 -2.18 7.49 -16.41
CA PRO A 267 -1.85 6.97 -17.73
C PRO A 267 -0.90 5.78 -17.62
N ARG A 268 -0.70 5.06 -18.71
CA ARG A 268 0.37 4.07 -18.78
C ARG A 268 1.72 4.76 -18.92
N ARG A 269 2.73 4.19 -18.30
CA ARG A 269 4.12 4.53 -18.54
C ARG A 269 4.57 3.95 -19.89
N HIS A 270 5.44 4.66 -20.60
CA HIS A 270 5.77 4.32 -22.00
C HIS A 270 6.34 2.92 -22.20
N GLU A 271 7.12 2.36 -21.33
CA GLU A 271 7.81 1.09 -21.58
C GLU A 271 7.57 0.01 -20.52
N SER A 272 7.24 0.35 -19.30
CA SER A 272 7.27 -0.57 -18.16
C SER A 272 5.92 -0.78 -17.46
N GLY A 273 4.82 -0.25 -17.97
CA GLY A 273 3.50 -0.60 -17.46
C GLY A 273 2.87 0.43 -16.53
N ASN A 274 2.57 0.06 -15.29
CA ASN A 274 1.69 0.82 -14.40
C ASN A 274 2.47 1.57 -13.31
N PHE A 275 2.06 2.81 -12.99
CA PHE A 275 2.62 3.60 -11.89
C PHE A 275 2.33 3.02 -10.51
N THR A 276 1.20 2.32 -10.35
CA THR A 276 0.72 1.78 -9.08
C THR A 276 0.95 0.27 -8.97
N ARG A 277 2.01 -0.23 -9.60
CA ARG A 277 2.32 -1.66 -9.60
C ARG A 277 2.84 -2.13 -8.22
N GLU A 278 3.56 -1.26 -7.51
CA GLU A 278 4.24 -1.59 -6.26
C GLU A 278 3.99 -0.49 -5.20
N GLY A 279 5.03 0.00 -4.52
CA GLY A 279 4.94 0.87 -3.37
C GLY A 279 4.37 2.26 -3.63
N MET A 280 3.60 2.75 -2.66
CA MET A 280 3.10 4.11 -2.60
C MET A 280 3.40 4.72 -1.22
N ALA A 281 3.66 6.03 -1.18
CA ALA A 281 3.68 6.80 0.05
C ALA A 281 2.91 8.11 -0.10
N VAL A 282 2.44 8.63 1.04
CA VAL A 282 1.87 9.98 1.15
C VAL A 282 2.73 10.74 2.14
N PHE A 283 3.23 11.92 1.72
CA PHE A 283 4.02 12.79 2.56
C PHE A 283 3.75 14.26 2.25
N GLY A 284 3.27 15.00 3.23
CA GLY A 284 2.72 16.33 3.01
C GLY A 284 1.58 16.27 1.98
N GLU A 285 1.63 17.14 1.00
CA GLU A 285 0.64 17.23 -0.09
C GLU A 285 0.97 16.35 -1.30
N HIS A 286 1.89 15.39 -1.16
CA HIS A 286 2.40 14.62 -2.28
C HIS A 286 2.14 13.13 -2.14
N ILE A 287 1.83 12.50 -3.29
CA ILE A 287 1.90 11.06 -3.49
C ILE A 287 3.23 10.73 -4.15
N TRP A 288 3.86 9.68 -3.65
CA TRP A 288 5.08 9.10 -4.16
C TRP A 288 4.81 7.66 -4.60
N LEU A 289 5.29 7.29 -5.77
CA LEU A 289 5.10 5.95 -6.33
C LEU A 289 6.44 5.33 -6.70
N LEU A 290 6.63 4.08 -6.34
CA LEU A 290 7.79 3.25 -6.69
C LEU A 290 7.31 2.04 -7.49
N PRO A 291 7.12 2.15 -8.82
CA PRO A 291 6.51 1.09 -9.61
C PRO A 291 7.46 0.01 -10.11
N ASP A 292 8.77 0.24 -10.02
CA ASP A 292 9.79 -0.61 -10.65
C ASP A 292 10.61 -1.38 -9.61
N ASP A 293 11.10 -2.53 -10.02
CA ASP A 293 12.04 -3.32 -9.24
C ASP A 293 13.37 -2.57 -9.07
N LEU A 294 14.04 -2.78 -7.93
CA LEU A 294 15.37 -2.22 -7.69
C LEU A 294 16.41 -2.91 -8.58
N GLY A 295 17.26 -2.11 -9.19
CA GLY A 295 18.33 -2.55 -10.08
C GLY A 295 19.36 -1.44 -10.32
N GLU A 296 19.78 -1.27 -11.57
CA GLU A 296 20.75 -0.23 -11.95
C GLU A 296 20.12 1.16 -12.00
N GLU A 297 18.91 1.26 -12.55
CA GLU A 297 18.13 2.50 -12.62
C GLU A 297 16.84 2.34 -11.82
N ASN A 298 16.70 3.15 -10.78
CA ASN A 298 15.53 3.12 -9.91
C ASN A 298 14.88 4.50 -9.89
N LYS A 299 13.57 4.56 -10.12
CA LYS A 299 12.83 5.82 -10.23
C LYS A 299 11.68 5.87 -9.25
N LEU A 300 11.58 6.98 -8.52
CA LEU A 300 10.38 7.40 -7.81
C LEU A 300 9.64 8.45 -8.63
N TYR A 301 8.33 8.45 -8.54
CA TYR A 301 7.46 9.43 -9.16
C TYR A 301 6.68 10.16 -8.08
N ARG A 302 6.66 11.49 -8.17
CA ARG A 302 5.97 12.36 -7.22
C ARG A 302 4.99 13.28 -7.93
N PHE A 303 3.80 13.44 -7.37
CA PHE A 303 2.83 14.44 -7.79
C PHE A 303 1.97 14.90 -6.61
N THR A 304 1.23 16.01 -6.77
CA THR A 304 0.37 16.54 -5.71
C THR A 304 -0.89 15.69 -5.51
N LEU A 305 -1.26 15.49 -4.24
CA LEU A 305 -2.51 14.85 -3.81
C LEU A 305 -3.72 15.79 -3.93
N ASN A 306 -3.49 17.11 -4.09
CA ASN A 306 -4.51 18.15 -3.95
C ASN A 306 -5.71 17.96 -4.86
N GLU A 307 -5.52 17.57 -6.12
CA GLU A 307 -6.63 17.39 -7.06
C GLU A 307 -7.55 16.22 -6.61
N LEU A 308 -6.97 15.12 -6.13
CA LEU A 308 -7.73 13.99 -5.62
C LEU A 308 -8.51 14.35 -4.35
N LEU A 309 -7.87 15.06 -3.41
CA LEU A 309 -8.51 15.53 -2.17
C LEU A 309 -9.61 16.55 -2.46
N LYS A 310 -9.40 17.47 -3.40
CA LYS A 310 -10.41 18.48 -3.82
C LYS A 310 -11.66 17.78 -4.33
N VAL A 311 -11.53 16.90 -5.31
CA VAL A 311 -12.64 16.12 -5.88
C VAL A 311 -13.36 15.31 -4.80
N GLY A 312 -12.64 14.68 -3.90
CA GLY A 312 -13.21 13.91 -2.79
C GLY A 312 -13.99 14.77 -1.80
N ARG A 313 -13.46 15.92 -1.41
CA ARG A 313 -14.14 16.86 -0.49
C ARG A 313 -15.41 17.47 -1.11
N GLU A 314 -15.38 17.81 -2.39
CA GLU A 314 -16.55 18.28 -3.14
C GLU A 314 -17.63 17.19 -3.19
N SER A 315 -17.29 15.94 -3.43
CA SER A 315 -18.21 14.81 -3.42
C SER A 315 -18.92 14.62 -2.08
N LEU A 316 -18.25 14.93 -0.96
CA LEU A 316 -18.85 14.85 0.38
C LEU A 316 -19.83 16.00 0.65
N ARG A 317 -19.58 17.20 0.10
CA ARG A 317 -20.46 18.37 0.30
C ARG A 317 -21.80 18.23 -0.43
N VAL A 318 -21.82 17.58 -1.58
CA VAL A 318 -23.05 17.37 -2.38
C VAL A 318 -23.98 16.31 -1.76
N LYS A 319 -23.49 15.47 -0.85
CA LYS A 319 -24.27 14.38 -0.21
C LYS A 319 -24.85 14.73 1.14
N ASN A 320 -24.51 15.89 1.70
CA ASN A 320 -25.09 16.49 2.90
C ASN A 320 -26.09 17.59 2.52
#